data_2555c1b6eb581443930a06a59478a1ae
#
_entry.id   2555c1b6eb581443930a06a59478a1ae
#
_cell.length_a   1.000
_cell.length_b   1.000
_cell.length_c   1.000
_cell.angle_alpha   90.00
_cell.angle_beta   90.00
_cell.angle_gamma   90.00
#
_symmetry.space_group_name_H-M   'P 1'
#
loop_
_entity.id
_entity.type
_entity.pdbx_description
1 polymer ?
#
loop_
_entity_poly.entity_id
_entity_poly.type
_entity_poly.pdbx_seq_one_letter_code
_entity_poly.pdbx_strand_id
1 'polypeptide(L)'
;MEALFTLTPAQSKRLIAKAVVKMPEVRKALEEGYLLIGRGSTNAYIAEEVLGKPMEKERYMAGQVIRGGVLCALDQANRTRPVSFHKGEVIEVEPGAVMDKLGPGDVVLKGANAVDPE
;
A
#
# COMPACT_ATOMS: atom_id res chain seq x y z
N MET A 1 2.69 21.94 22.86
CA MET A 1 2.28 20.63 23.46
C MET A 1 2.98 19.52 22.69
N GLU A 2 3.65 18.63 23.37
CA GLU A 2 4.32 17.47 22.77
C GLU A 2 3.67 16.19 23.28
N ALA A 3 3.59 15.16 22.42
CA ALA A 3 3.10 13.85 22.78
C ALA A 3 4.01 12.76 22.20
N LEU A 4 4.41 11.80 23.04
CA LEU A 4 5.21 10.66 22.66
C LEU A 4 4.37 9.39 22.75
N PHE A 5 4.37 8.60 21.68
CA PHE A 5 3.66 7.32 21.63
C PHE A 5 4.60 6.19 21.27
N THR A 6 4.39 5.05 21.89
CA THR A 6 5.03 3.80 21.49
C THR A 6 4.00 2.88 20.85
N LEU A 7 4.23 2.50 19.61
CA LEU A 7 3.34 1.64 18.83
C LEU A 7 4.10 0.39 18.36
N THR A 8 3.40 -0.74 18.33
CA THR A 8 3.92 -1.90 17.61
C THR A 8 3.96 -1.62 16.10
N PRO A 9 4.78 -2.34 15.32
CA PRO A 9 4.79 -2.19 13.86
C PRO A 9 3.40 -2.32 13.23
N ALA A 10 2.57 -3.25 13.70
CA ALA A 10 1.20 -3.44 13.21
C ALA A 10 0.30 -2.23 13.52
N GLN A 11 0.37 -1.70 14.74
CA GLN A 11 -0.38 -0.50 15.13
C GLN A 11 0.06 0.73 14.34
N SER A 12 1.38 0.91 14.14
CA SER A 12 1.93 2.00 13.35
C SER A 12 1.45 1.93 11.89
N LYS A 13 1.52 0.77 11.25
CA LYS A 13 1.04 0.56 9.88
C LYS A 13 -0.47 0.81 9.75
N ARG A 14 -1.26 0.40 10.74
CA ARG A 14 -2.70 0.68 10.78
C ARG A 14 -2.98 2.18 10.90
N LEU A 15 -2.25 2.89 11.75
CA LEU A 15 -2.38 4.34 11.89
C LEU A 15 -2.04 5.06 10.59
N ILE A 16 -0.93 4.68 9.95
CA ILE A 16 -0.53 5.21 8.64
C ILE A 16 -1.63 4.96 7.59
N ALA A 17 -2.14 3.72 7.53
CA ALA A 17 -3.20 3.38 6.57
C ALA A 17 -4.45 4.25 6.76
N LYS A 18 -4.91 4.42 8.00
CA LYS A 18 -6.06 5.28 8.32
C LYS A 18 -5.83 6.75 7.98
N ALA A 19 -4.60 7.23 8.07
CA ALA A 19 -4.26 8.60 7.68
C ALA A 19 -4.23 8.73 6.14
N VAL A 20 -3.54 7.82 5.46
CA VAL A 20 -3.37 7.85 4.00
C VAL A 20 -4.72 7.82 3.26
N VAL A 21 -5.65 6.95 3.69
CA VAL A 21 -6.96 6.87 3.02
C VAL A 21 -7.84 8.12 3.22
N LYS A 22 -7.47 8.99 4.15
CA LYS A 22 -8.14 10.28 4.38
C LYS A 22 -7.52 11.45 3.63
N MET A 23 -6.35 11.25 3.04
CA MET A 23 -5.69 12.32 2.26
C MET A 23 -6.58 12.71 1.08
N PRO A 24 -6.78 14.02 0.84
CA PRO A 24 -7.65 14.49 -0.25
C PRO A 24 -7.22 13.96 -1.61
N GLU A 25 -5.93 13.88 -1.87
CA GLU A 25 -5.34 13.39 -3.12
C GLU A 25 -5.68 11.91 -3.34
N VAL A 26 -5.56 11.10 -2.28
CA VAL A 26 -5.86 9.66 -2.34
C VAL A 26 -7.35 9.42 -2.57
N ARG A 27 -8.20 10.17 -1.89
CA ARG A 27 -9.65 10.08 -2.06
C ARG A 27 -10.09 10.49 -3.47
N LYS A 28 -9.54 11.59 -3.96
CA LYS A 28 -9.82 12.06 -5.32
C LYS A 28 -9.36 11.04 -6.37
N ALA A 29 -8.15 10.50 -6.24
CA ALA A 29 -7.64 9.47 -7.14
C ALA A 29 -8.50 8.20 -7.12
N LEU A 30 -8.98 7.80 -5.93
CA LEU A 30 -9.88 6.66 -5.79
C LEU A 30 -11.21 6.88 -6.51
N GLU A 31 -11.80 8.07 -6.41
CA GLU A 31 -13.13 8.37 -6.94
C GLU A 31 -13.11 8.73 -8.44
N GLU A 32 -12.10 9.45 -8.90
CA GLU A 32 -12.09 10.07 -10.24
C GLU A 32 -11.01 9.53 -11.18
N GLY A 33 -9.95 8.91 -10.65
CA GLY A 33 -8.74 8.54 -11.39
C GLY A 33 -8.26 7.13 -11.10
N TYR A 34 -6.93 6.96 -11.12
CA TYR A 34 -6.26 5.74 -10.73
C TYR A 34 -5.68 5.86 -9.33
N LEU A 35 -5.92 4.85 -8.51
CA LEU A 35 -5.21 4.64 -7.26
C LEU A 35 -4.52 3.27 -7.31
N LEU A 36 -3.19 3.28 -7.41
CA LEU A 36 -2.39 2.06 -7.46
C LEU A 36 -1.72 1.82 -6.11
N ILE A 37 -1.99 0.68 -5.50
CA ILE A 37 -1.43 0.30 -4.20
C ILE A 37 -0.41 -0.83 -4.41
N GLY A 38 0.87 -0.47 -4.50
CA GLY A 38 1.96 -1.42 -4.70
C GLY A 38 2.14 -2.38 -3.52
N ARG A 39 2.88 -3.47 -3.74
CA ARG A 39 3.18 -4.45 -2.69
C ARG A 39 3.98 -3.82 -1.55
N GLY A 40 3.69 -4.23 -0.33
CA GLY A 40 4.36 -3.81 0.88
C GLY A 40 3.50 -4.03 2.12
N SER A 41 4.14 -4.24 3.26
CA SER A 41 3.40 -4.53 4.50
C SER A 41 2.50 -3.38 4.94
N THR A 42 2.96 -2.13 4.86
CA THR A 42 2.12 -0.95 5.15
C THR A 42 1.01 -0.79 4.12
N ASN A 43 1.32 -1.00 2.84
CA ASN A 43 0.35 -0.92 1.76
C ASN A 43 -0.74 -2.00 1.85
N ALA A 44 -0.45 -3.15 2.44
CA ALA A 44 -1.47 -4.16 2.74
C ALA A 44 -2.55 -3.63 3.70
N TYR A 45 -2.15 -2.85 4.72
CA TYR A 45 -3.10 -2.19 5.62
C TYR A 45 -3.91 -1.10 4.89
N ILE A 46 -3.28 -0.36 3.97
CA ILE A 46 -3.97 0.66 3.17
C ILE A 46 -5.00 -0.01 2.24
N ALA A 47 -4.60 -1.07 1.54
CA ALA A 47 -5.50 -1.83 0.68
C ALA A 47 -6.71 -2.39 1.45
N GLU A 48 -6.48 -2.92 2.65
CA GLU A 48 -7.53 -3.39 3.55
C GLU A 48 -8.51 -2.28 3.94
N GLU A 49 -8.02 -1.09 4.28
CA GLU A 49 -8.86 0.08 4.60
C GLU A 49 -9.70 0.53 3.40
N VAL A 50 -9.11 0.57 2.19
CA VAL A 50 -9.84 0.98 0.97
C VAL A 50 -10.87 -0.07 0.56
N LEU A 51 -10.52 -1.36 0.64
CA LEU A 51 -11.42 -2.46 0.29
C LEU A 51 -12.54 -2.67 1.33
N GLY A 52 -12.35 -2.20 2.57
CA GLY A 52 -13.29 -2.41 3.66
C GLY A 52 -13.44 -3.89 4.10
N LYS A 53 -12.48 -4.73 3.77
CA LYS A 53 -12.47 -6.16 4.10
C LYS A 53 -11.09 -6.65 4.51
N PRO A 54 -11.00 -7.65 5.41
CA PRO A 54 -9.73 -8.23 5.83
C PRO A 54 -8.94 -8.81 4.65
N MET A 55 -7.61 -8.72 4.74
CA MET A 55 -6.67 -9.27 3.77
C MET A 55 -5.57 -10.09 4.46
N GLU A 56 -5.04 -11.07 3.76
CA GLU A 56 -3.81 -11.79 4.15
C GLU A 56 -2.59 -10.90 3.86
N LYS A 57 -2.26 -10.04 4.81
CA LYS A 57 -1.23 -8.98 4.64
C LYS A 57 0.16 -9.56 4.37
N GLU A 58 0.42 -10.74 4.92
CA GLU A 58 1.67 -11.48 4.74
C GLU A 58 1.91 -11.85 3.27
N ARG A 59 0.85 -12.05 2.52
CA ARG A 59 0.90 -12.38 1.09
C ARG A 59 0.95 -11.16 0.17
N TYR A 60 0.73 -9.96 0.75
CA TYR A 60 0.78 -8.69 0.01
C TYR A 60 2.20 -8.10 -0.06
N MET A 61 3.23 -8.89 0.19
CA MET A 61 4.64 -8.51 0.21
C MET A 61 5.44 -9.30 -0.82
N ALA A 62 6.55 -8.71 -1.28
CA ALA A 62 7.53 -9.44 -2.09
C ALA A 62 8.47 -10.27 -1.21
N GLY A 63 8.71 -9.81 0.03
CA GLY A 63 9.52 -10.49 1.03
C GLY A 63 9.40 -9.80 2.38
N GLN A 64 9.90 -10.44 3.40
CA GLN A 64 9.90 -9.96 4.78
C GLN A 64 11.19 -10.33 5.50
N VAL A 65 11.56 -9.53 6.48
CA VAL A 65 12.62 -9.88 7.42
C VAL A 65 11.99 -10.69 8.55
N ILE A 66 12.39 -11.94 8.69
CA ILE A 66 11.95 -12.82 9.76
C ILE A 66 12.89 -12.76 10.97
N ARG A 67 12.49 -13.42 12.05
CA ARG A 67 13.30 -13.51 13.27
C ARG A 67 14.73 -13.96 12.94
N GLY A 68 15.71 -13.25 13.51
CA GLY A 68 17.14 -13.47 13.24
C GLY A 68 17.70 -12.63 12.09
N GLY A 69 16.93 -11.69 11.53
CA GLY A 69 17.41 -10.75 10.50
C GLY A 69 17.51 -11.37 9.09
N VAL A 70 16.95 -12.55 8.90
CA VAL A 70 16.97 -13.23 7.59
C VAL A 70 15.90 -12.63 6.69
N LEU A 71 16.29 -12.18 5.49
CA LEU A 71 15.38 -11.79 4.44
C LEU A 71 14.78 -13.03 3.79
N CYS A 72 13.47 -13.20 3.91
CA CYS A 72 12.72 -14.27 3.28
C CYS A 72 11.87 -13.70 2.15
N ALA A 73 12.16 -14.11 0.91
CA ALA A 73 11.32 -13.77 -0.24
C ALA A 73 10.12 -14.72 -0.28
N LEU A 74 8.93 -14.16 -0.47
CA LEU A 74 7.76 -14.98 -0.76
C LEU A 74 7.86 -15.54 -2.18
N ASP A 75 7.49 -16.80 -2.34
CA ASP A 75 7.29 -17.39 -3.65
C ASP A 75 6.22 -16.60 -4.42
N GLN A 76 6.48 -16.33 -5.68
CA GLN A 76 5.59 -15.54 -6.53
C GLN A 76 4.18 -16.13 -6.61
N ALA A 77 4.05 -17.45 -6.63
CA ALA A 77 2.78 -18.15 -6.63
C ALA A 77 1.92 -17.91 -5.38
N ASN A 78 2.56 -17.56 -4.26
CA ASN A 78 1.91 -17.32 -2.97
C ASN A 78 1.61 -15.85 -2.70
N ARG A 79 1.97 -14.95 -3.62
CA ARG A 79 1.74 -13.51 -3.45
C ARG A 79 0.33 -13.13 -3.90
N THR A 80 -0.33 -12.32 -3.09
CA THR A 80 -1.55 -11.63 -3.52
C THR A 80 -1.20 -10.58 -4.58
N ARG A 81 -2.05 -10.42 -5.57
CA ARG A 81 -1.90 -9.36 -6.58
C ARG A 81 -2.02 -7.98 -5.94
N PRO A 82 -1.26 -6.97 -6.43
CA PRO A 82 -1.47 -5.60 -6.01
C PRO A 82 -2.91 -5.16 -6.26
N VAL A 83 -3.45 -4.38 -5.34
CA VAL A 83 -4.79 -3.81 -5.47
C VAL A 83 -4.68 -2.49 -6.22
N SER A 84 -5.42 -2.37 -7.30
CA SER A 84 -5.51 -1.17 -8.10
C SER A 84 -6.96 -0.77 -8.29
N PHE A 85 -7.20 0.53 -8.36
CA PHE A 85 -8.54 1.10 -8.55
C PHE A 85 -8.54 2.04 -9.75
N HIS A 86 -9.66 2.08 -10.45
CA HIS A 86 -9.96 3.08 -11.45
C HIS A 86 -11.40 3.55 -11.27
N LYS A 87 -11.58 4.83 -10.94
CA LYS A 87 -12.90 5.47 -10.72
C LYS A 87 -13.79 4.70 -9.73
N GLY A 88 -13.19 4.31 -8.60
CA GLY A 88 -13.88 3.59 -7.51
C GLY A 88 -13.99 2.08 -7.70
N GLU A 89 -13.68 1.56 -8.87
CA GLU A 89 -13.76 0.13 -9.16
C GLU A 89 -12.40 -0.56 -9.04
N VAL A 90 -12.38 -1.75 -8.45
CA VAL A 90 -11.17 -2.57 -8.40
C VAL A 90 -10.84 -3.07 -9.80
N ILE A 91 -9.60 -2.86 -10.24
CA ILE A 91 -9.09 -3.37 -11.50
C ILE A 91 -8.05 -4.47 -11.26
N GLU A 92 -8.18 -5.60 -11.94
CA GLU A 92 -7.27 -6.74 -11.83
C GLU A 92 -6.11 -6.63 -12.83
N VAL A 93 -5.33 -5.57 -12.70
CA VAL A 93 -4.16 -5.33 -13.54
C VAL A 93 -2.91 -5.17 -12.68
N GLU A 94 -1.78 -5.60 -13.19
CA GLU A 94 -0.50 -5.26 -12.55
C GLU A 94 -0.26 -3.75 -12.69
N PRO A 95 0.22 -3.07 -11.64
CA PRO A 95 0.44 -1.61 -11.68
C PRO A 95 1.27 -1.15 -12.87
N GLY A 96 2.28 -1.93 -13.28
CA GLY A 96 3.11 -1.62 -14.44
C GLY A 96 2.33 -1.54 -15.77
N ALA A 97 1.21 -2.24 -15.89
CA ALA A 97 0.41 -2.25 -17.13
C ALA A 97 -0.40 -0.95 -17.35
N VAL A 98 -0.53 -0.13 -16.32
CA VAL A 98 -1.29 1.13 -16.37
C VAL A 98 -0.43 2.37 -16.12
N MET A 99 0.87 2.20 -15.90
CA MET A 99 1.78 3.33 -15.62
C MET A 99 1.76 4.38 -16.72
N ASP A 100 1.71 3.97 -17.99
CA ASP A 100 1.67 4.89 -19.13
C ASP A 100 0.33 5.64 -19.27
N LYS A 101 -0.69 5.23 -18.52
CA LYS A 101 -2.03 5.85 -18.54
C LYS A 101 -2.23 6.85 -17.41
N LEU A 102 -1.28 6.91 -16.46
CA LEU A 102 -1.38 7.80 -15.32
C LEU A 102 -1.21 9.27 -15.74
N GLY A 103 -2.02 10.12 -15.14
CA GLY A 103 -2.02 11.55 -15.36
C GLY A 103 -1.98 12.34 -14.04
N PRO A 104 -2.02 13.68 -14.14
CA PRO A 104 -2.14 14.55 -12.98
C PRO A 104 -3.38 14.20 -12.16
N GLY A 105 -3.22 13.95 -10.87
CA GLY A 105 -4.32 13.58 -9.98
C GLY A 105 -4.44 12.08 -9.71
N ASP A 106 -3.73 11.23 -10.45
CA ASP A 106 -3.60 9.83 -10.13
C ASP A 106 -2.56 9.61 -9.01
N VAL A 107 -2.72 8.56 -8.23
CA VAL A 107 -1.86 8.30 -7.08
C VAL A 107 -1.31 6.89 -7.12
N VAL A 108 0.00 6.78 -6.91
CA VAL A 108 0.71 5.51 -6.70
C VAL A 108 1.24 5.46 -5.27
N LEU A 109 0.81 4.48 -4.51
CA LEU A 109 1.28 4.23 -3.15
C LEU A 109 2.33 3.13 -3.15
N LYS A 110 3.53 3.47 -2.70
CA LYS A 110 4.66 2.54 -2.63
C LYS A 110 5.55 2.88 -1.44
N GLY A 111 5.91 1.86 -0.68
CA GLY A 111 6.95 2.00 0.34
C GLY A 111 8.33 2.13 -0.29
N ALA A 112 9.22 2.86 0.36
CA ALA A 112 10.62 2.99 -0.01
C ALA A 112 11.51 2.30 1.02
N ASN A 113 12.64 1.75 0.58
CA ASN A 113 13.69 1.22 1.45
C ASN A 113 14.71 2.31 1.85
N ALA A 114 14.83 3.33 1.02
CA ALA A 114 15.66 4.50 1.25
C ALA A 114 15.02 5.72 0.58
N VAL A 115 15.18 6.88 1.19
CA VAL A 115 14.72 8.17 0.68
C VAL A 115 15.91 9.11 0.73
N ASP A 116 16.22 9.76 -0.40
CA ASP A 116 17.14 10.87 -0.46
C ASP A 116 16.35 12.15 -0.09
N PRO A 117 16.75 12.88 0.96
CA PRO A 117 16.03 14.08 1.37
C PRO A 117 16.41 15.33 0.56
N GLU A 118 17.39 15.26 -0.34
CA GLU A 118 17.84 16.39 -1.17
C GLU A 118 17.14 16.47 -2.53
#